data_2a545eb018fabde3b1a79faf61fedd48
#
_entry.id   2a545eb018fabde3b1a79faf61fedd48
#
_cell.length_a   1.000
_cell.length_b   1.000
_cell.length_c   1.000
_cell.angle_alpha   90.00
_cell.angle_beta   90.00
_cell.angle_gamma   90.00
#
_symmetry.space_group_name_H-M   'P 1'
#
loop_
_entity.id
_entity.type
_entity.pdbx_description
1 polymer ?
#
loop_
_entity_poly.entity_id
_entity_poly.type
_entity_poly.pdbx_seq_one_letter_code
_entity_poly.pdbx_strand_id
1 'polypeptide(L)'
;MRFKIAALILAFAVCLSFALSCRQGQVGESYGLAAEPSKTPFLGVCVLLPKDPKELPAFASAIKRAGFGWVQTDIPLSRINPREGVYEFNYGNFEVALKVLRQSGLHLLLKFLGQADWISRDPKGPHADWDETLNLTPPKDKAKWQEVVKQIVRRYGAYCRAWQIGNEPDGGGYFRGSADDYMAYLEWTSTAIRSVQPEAIIVAGELFRGLVEPNSHGDVLRKLVRRPDLFDVLSVHYPLAPPQHAAGMEDYLQAMREARITKPVWNTEQSAGITCDYLPEGATTHIRTEGGLRLSPLKAVAHSLALGCEKVFLFSWNYDTSSIGYRPDVQTECRVAAENLDGASFARKLELGDKNLTAYLFRRHDGEHLLTVWTEVKGLTAKLRLTSRQPVTVINHKGEKSILHPQNGQVSLVADFCPKVVRGLQEGVQVKRFE
;
A
#
# COMPACT_ATOMS: atom_id res chain seq x y z
N MET A 1 -45.72 -44.69 14.58
CA MET A 1 -45.51 -43.77 13.44
C MET A 1 -45.64 -42.29 13.80
N ARG A 2 -46.03 -41.90 15.00
CA ARG A 2 -46.18 -40.47 15.39
C ARG A 2 -44.92 -39.84 16.05
N PHE A 3 -43.95 -40.64 16.48
CA PHE A 3 -42.73 -40.15 17.13
C PHE A 3 -41.58 -39.76 16.15
N LYS A 4 -41.63 -40.22 14.90
CA LYS A 4 -40.59 -39.89 13.91
C LYS A 4 -40.84 -38.57 13.15
N ILE A 5 -42.04 -38.05 13.19
CA ILE A 5 -42.43 -36.77 12.49
C ILE A 5 -42.07 -35.57 13.38
N ALA A 6 -42.14 -35.70 14.73
CA ALA A 6 -41.81 -34.62 15.65
C ALA A 6 -40.29 -34.31 15.68
N ALA A 7 -39.45 -35.34 15.52
CA ALA A 7 -37.96 -35.15 15.47
C ALA A 7 -37.50 -34.48 14.17
N LEU A 8 -38.23 -34.70 13.08
CA LEU A 8 -37.85 -34.05 11.78
C LEU A 8 -38.25 -32.57 11.70
N ILE A 9 -39.36 -32.21 12.37
CA ILE A 9 -39.81 -30.80 12.43
C ILE A 9 -38.91 -29.97 13.35
N LEU A 10 -38.39 -30.56 14.45
CA LEU A 10 -37.48 -29.88 15.36
C LEU A 10 -36.10 -29.64 14.71
N ALA A 11 -35.61 -30.60 13.90
CA ALA A 11 -34.34 -30.46 13.17
C ALA A 11 -34.46 -29.39 12.08
N PHE A 12 -35.61 -29.25 11.41
CA PHE A 12 -35.82 -28.22 10.38
C PHE A 12 -35.99 -26.82 10.99
N ALA A 13 -36.61 -26.69 12.16
CA ALA A 13 -36.75 -25.42 12.87
C ALA A 13 -35.41 -24.90 13.40
N VAL A 14 -34.50 -25.77 13.88
CA VAL A 14 -33.17 -25.40 14.35
C VAL A 14 -32.27 -25.01 13.16
N CYS A 15 -32.36 -25.67 12.01
CA CYS A 15 -31.61 -25.28 10.81
C CYS A 15 -32.10 -23.97 10.19
N LEU A 16 -33.42 -23.68 10.23
CA LEU A 16 -33.94 -22.40 9.75
C LEU A 16 -33.65 -21.25 10.70
N SER A 17 -33.54 -21.48 12.02
CA SER A 17 -33.15 -20.46 12.99
C SER A 17 -31.67 -20.11 12.85
N PHE A 18 -30.80 -21.06 12.50
CA PHE A 18 -29.40 -20.81 12.20
C PHE A 18 -29.19 -20.10 10.84
N ALA A 19 -30.02 -20.38 9.84
CA ALA A 19 -29.92 -19.74 8.51
C ALA A 19 -30.51 -18.31 8.51
N LEU A 20 -31.45 -17.98 9.39
CA LEU A 20 -32.01 -16.62 9.55
C LEU A 20 -31.21 -15.74 10.51
N SER A 21 -30.42 -16.33 11.44
CA SER A 21 -29.52 -15.61 12.32
C SER A 21 -28.20 -15.16 11.61
N CYS A 22 -27.86 -15.76 10.45
CA CYS A 22 -26.71 -15.36 9.65
C CYS A 22 -27.01 -14.24 8.63
N ARG A 23 -28.23 -13.68 8.59
CA ARG A 23 -28.62 -12.63 7.63
C ARG A 23 -28.99 -11.28 8.24
N GLN A 24 -28.87 -11.12 9.55
CA GLN A 24 -29.05 -9.79 10.18
C GLN A 24 -27.90 -9.52 11.15
N GLY A 25 -27.04 -8.66 10.76
CA GLY A 25 -26.04 -8.03 11.63
C GLY A 25 -24.64 -8.56 11.43
N GLN A 26 -23.92 -7.92 10.57
CA GLN A 26 -22.51 -7.52 10.81
C GLN A 26 -22.04 -6.65 9.66
N VAL A 27 -22.65 -5.48 9.54
CA VAL A 27 -21.95 -4.33 8.98
C VAL A 27 -21.32 -3.64 10.19
N GLY A 28 -20.04 -3.88 10.43
CA GLY A 28 -19.37 -3.18 11.52
C GLY A 28 -18.29 -3.98 12.28
N GLU A 29 -17.88 -5.17 11.86
CA GLU A 29 -16.65 -5.74 12.40
C GLU A 29 -15.46 -5.05 11.75
N SER A 30 -14.71 -4.33 12.59
CA SER A 30 -13.39 -3.80 12.30
C SER A 30 -12.56 -4.88 11.64
N TYR A 31 -12.07 -4.63 10.43
CA TYR A 31 -11.04 -5.42 9.76
C TYR A 31 -9.71 -5.24 10.49
N GLY A 32 -9.70 -5.57 11.76
CA GLY A 32 -8.54 -5.52 12.62
C GLY A 32 -7.72 -6.79 12.50
N LEU A 33 -6.87 -6.89 11.51
CA LEU A 33 -5.56 -7.45 11.77
C LEU A 33 -4.88 -6.37 12.62
N ALA A 34 -5.04 -6.43 13.94
CA ALA A 34 -4.31 -5.61 14.88
C ALA A 34 -2.84 -6.04 14.84
N ALA A 35 -2.13 -5.59 13.79
CA ALA A 35 -0.69 -5.58 13.82
C ALA A 35 -0.28 -4.59 14.91
N GLU A 36 0.57 -5.01 15.84
CA GLU A 36 1.30 -4.11 16.74
C GLU A 36 1.85 -2.97 15.87
N PRO A 37 1.72 -1.71 16.30
CA PRO A 37 2.18 -0.58 15.49
C PRO A 37 3.64 -0.79 15.14
N SER A 38 3.93 -0.89 13.86
CA SER A 38 5.29 -1.09 13.35
C SER A 38 6.19 0.01 13.91
N LYS A 39 7.33 -0.37 14.49
CA LYS A 39 8.34 0.59 14.99
C LYS A 39 9.00 1.39 13.88
N THR A 40 8.66 1.11 12.61
CA THR A 40 9.20 1.78 11.44
C THR A 40 8.13 2.66 10.78
N PRO A 41 8.50 3.80 10.17
CA PRO A 41 7.55 4.66 9.46
C PRO A 41 6.65 3.87 8.51
N PHE A 42 5.39 4.30 8.36
CA PHE A 42 4.44 3.60 7.49
C PHE A 42 4.44 4.11 6.05
N LEU A 43 4.93 5.36 5.82
CA LEU A 43 4.86 6.03 4.52
C LEU A 43 6.15 5.86 3.73
N GLY A 44 6.01 5.36 2.52
CA GLY A 44 7.08 5.18 1.54
C GLY A 44 6.79 5.86 0.21
N VAL A 45 7.80 5.93 -0.65
CA VAL A 45 7.68 6.47 -2.01
C VAL A 45 8.52 5.65 -3.00
N CYS A 46 7.96 5.44 -4.21
CA CYS A 46 8.65 4.83 -5.33
C CYS A 46 9.53 5.87 -6.04
N VAL A 47 10.78 5.52 -6.34
CA VAL A 47 11.73 6.47 -6.93
C VAL A 47 12.55 5.87 -8.08
N LEU A 48 12.96 6.72 -9.00
CA LEU A 48 14.12 6.51 -9.85
C LEU A 48 15.32 7.18 -9.17
N LEU A 49 16.43 6.45 -9.02
CA LEU A 49 17.63 6.99 -8.36
C LEU A 49 18.33 8.00 -9.27
N PRO A 50 18.78 9.16 -8.74
CA PRO A 50 19.62 10.09 -9.49
C PRO A 50 20.91 9.42 -9.98
N LYS A 51 21.26 9.68 -11.24
CA LYS A 51 22.50 9.15 -11.83
C LYS A 51 23.74 9.91 -11.37
N ASP A 52 23.63 11.22 -11.08
CA ASP A 52 24.71 12.02 -10.50
C ASP A 52 24.73 11.82 -8.97
N PRO A 53 25.80 11.24 -8.40
CA PRO A 53 25.90 11.03 -6.96
C PRO A 53 25.90 12.33 -6.15
N LYS A 54 26.19 13.48 -6.76
CA LYS A 54 26.13 14.79 -6.10
C LYS A 54 24.72 15.22 -5.76
N GLU A 55 23.71 14.73 -6.50
CA GLU A 55 22.30 15.02 -6.25
C GLU A 55 21.73 14.20 -5.09
N LEU A 56 22.31 13.06 -4.75
CA LEU A 56 21.75 12.11 -3.79
C LEU A 56 21.48 12.69 -2.40
N PRO A 57 22.36 13.53 -1.79
CA PRO A 57 22.07 14.11 -0.47
C PRO A 57 20.85 15.05 -0.48
N ALA A 58 20.73 15.88 -1.52
CA ALA A 58 19.59 16.78 -1.68
C ALA A 58 18.29 15.99 -1.95
N PHE A 59 18.36 14.96 -2.79
CA PHE A 59 17.29 14.04 -3.09
C PHE A 59 16.77 13.33 -1.82
N ALA A 60 17.63 12.69 -1.06
CA ALA A 60 17.27 12.02 0.20
C ALA A 60 16.64 12.99 1.21
N SER A 61 17.24 14.19 1.34
CA SER A 61 16.73 15.24 2.23
C SER A 61 15.34 15.73 1.81
N ALA A 62 15.08 15.88 0.51
CA ALA A 62 13.76 16.29 0.01
C ALA A 62 12.69 15.25 0.33
N ILE A 63 12.98 13.96 0.10
CA ILE A 63 12.09 12.84 0.43
C ILE A 63 11.75 12.86 1.93
N LYS A 64 12.73 13.00 2.80
CA LYS A 64 12.50 13.07 4.25
C LYS A 64 11.68 14.29 4.67
N ARG A 65 11.94 15.48 4.08
CA ARG A 65 11.15 16.69 4.38
C ARG A 65 9.68 16.54 3.95
N ALA A 66 9.41 15.73 2.94
CA ALA A 66 8.03 15.40 2.53
C ALA A 66 7.36 14.35 3.44
N GLY A 67 8.04 13.84 4.47
CA GLY A 67 7.49 12.92 5.46
C GLY A 67 7.70 11.44 5.18
N PHE A 68 8.43 11.09 4.12
CA PHE A 68 8.68 9.68 3.79
C PHE A 68 9.77 9.08 4.67
N GLY A 69 9.52 7.86 5.15
CA GLY A 69 10.50 7.07 5.90
C GLY A 69 11.04 5.87 5.12
N TRP A 70 10.40 5.53 4.00
CA TRP A 70 10.78 4.45 3.11
C TRP A 70 10.98 4.92 1.66
N VAL A 71 11.91 4.26 0.99
CA VAL A 71 12.15 4.40 -0.45
C VAL A 71 12.07 3.02 -1.09
N GLN A 72 11.26 2.89 -2.13
CA GLN A 72 11.23 1.73 -3.01
C GLN A 72 11.93 2.07 -4.33
N THR A 73 12.80 1.16 -4.79
CA THR A 73 13.45 1.28 -6.10
C THR A 73 13.77 -0.11 -6.67
N ASP A 74 13.83 -0.17 -8.00
CA ASP A 74 14.19 -1.40 -8.69
C ASP A 74 15.70 -1.63 -8.62
N ILE A 75 16.09 -2.91 -8.50
CA ILE A 75 17.49 -3.30 -8.68
C ILE A 75 17.74 -3.37 -10.20
N PRO A 76 18.71 -2.67 -10.75
CA PRO A 76 19.01 -2.72 -12.19
C PRO A 76 19.73 -4.03 -12.56
N LEU A 77 19.02 -5.17 -12.43
CA LEU A 77 19.56 -6.53 -12.48
C LEU A 77 20.29 -6.85 -13.81
N SER A 78 19.71 -6.45 -14.94
CA SER A 78 20.29 -6.66 -16.26
C SER A 78 21.62 -5.94 -16.45
N ARG A 79 21.77 -4.80 -15.79
CA ARG A 79 22.97 -3.97 -15.83
C ARG A 79 24.01 -4.40 -14.80
N ILE A 80 23.54 -4.85 -13.62
CA ILE A 80 24.42 -5.35 -12.56
C ILE A 80 24.99 -6.72 -12.92
N ASN A 81 24.19 -7.58 -13.54
CA ASN A 81 24.62 -8.91 -13.95
C ASN A 81 24.37 -9.15 -15.46
N PRO A 82 25.09 -8.43 -16.35
CA PRO A 82 24.84 -8.45 -17.79
C PRO A 82 25.20 -9.78 -18.46
N ARG A 83 26.05 -10.58 -17.85
CA ARG A 83 26.50 -11.89 -18.35
C ARG A 83 26.79 -12.82 -17.18
N GLU A 84 26.78 -14.14 -17.43
CA GLU A 84 27.08 -15.16 -16.42
C GLU A 84 28.41 -14.87 -15.72
N GLY A 85 28.40 -14.84 -14.40
CA GLY A 85 29.60 -14.60 -13.57
C GLY A 85 30.16 -13.18 -13.58
N VAL A 86 29.55 -12.23 -14.31
CA VAL A 86 29.99 -10.84 -14.38
C VAL A 86 29.08 -9.97 -13.56
N TYR A 87 29.64 -9.19 -12.61
CA TYR A 87 28.89 -8.32 -11.72
C TYR A 87 29.45 -6.88 -11.71
N GLU A 88 28.59 -5.93 -12.09
CA GLU A 88 28.87 -4.49 -12.09
C GLU A 88 28.04 -3.82 -10.98
N PHE A 89 28.33 -4.15 -9.73
CA PHE A 89 27.53 -3.73 -8.57
C PHE A 89 27.34 -2.21 -8.42
N ASN A 90 28.28 -1.42 -8.94
CA ASN A 90 28.19 0.03 -8.86
C ASN A 90 27.61 0.67 -10.15
N TYR A 91 26.93 -0.11 -10.99
CA TYR A 91 26.28 0.44 -12.17
C TYR A 91 25.40 1.64 -11.80
N GLY A 92 25.54 2.75 -12.53
CA GLY A 92 24.77 3.98 -12.32
C GLY A 92 24.90 4.57 -10.90
N ASN A 93 25.98 4.27 -10.17
CA ASN A 93 26.15 4.65 -8.76
C ASN A 93 25.11 4.04 -7.81
N PHE A 94 24.52 2.89 -8.16
CA PHE A 94 23.44 2.27 -7.41
C PHE A 94 23.80 2.06 -5.93
N GLU A 95 24.95 1.45 -5.65
CA GLU A 95 25.39 1.21 -4.27
C GLU A 95 25.63 2.52 -3.48
N VAL A 96 26.18 3.53 -4.15
CA VAL A 96 26.38 4.85 -3.53
C VAL A 96 25.03 5.45 -3.14
N ALA A 97 24.03 5.32 -4.01
CA ALA A 97 22.66 5.78 -3.72
C ALA A 97 22.05 5.06 -2.50
N LEU A 98 22.14 3.72 -2.44
CA LEU A 98 21.63 2.95 -1.30
C LEU A 98 22.30 3.41 0.01
N LYS A 99 23.62 3.62 -0.01
CA LYS A 99 24.38 4.10 1.16
C LYS A 99 23.90 5.48 1.62
N VAL A 100 23.77 6.44 0.70
CA VAL A 100 23.33 7.81 1.02
C VAL A 100 21.90 7.81 1.59
N LEU A 101 20.97 7.07 0.96
CA LEU A 101 19.59 6.95 1.45
C LEU A 101 19.57 6.36 2.88
N ARG A 102 20.33 5.30 3.15
CA ARG A 102 20.41 4.70 4.48
C ARG A 102 21.02 5.63 5.52
N GLN A 103 22.11 6.30 5.18
CA GLN A 103 22.76 7.29 6.05
C GLN A 103 21.83 8.48 6.36
N SER A 104 20.92 8.80 5.44
CA SER A 104 19.87 9.80 5.66
C SER A 104 18.73 9.30 6.54
N GLY A 105 18.77 8.05 7.03
CA GLY A 105 17.75 7.46 7.90
C GLY A 105 16.51 6.99 7.15
N LEU A 106 16.60 6.73 5.84
CA LEU A 106 15.54 6.13 5.04
C LEU A 106 15.65 4.60 5.07
N HIS A 107 14.53 3.91 5.20
CA HIS A 107 14.44 2.47 4.98
C HIS A 107 14.33 2.18 3.48
N LEU A 108 14.82 1.02 3.05
CA LEU A 108 14.81 0.63 1.65
C LEU A 108 13.95 -0.61 1.44
N LEU A 109 13.16 -0.57 0.38
CA LEU A 109 12.50 -1.72 -0.24
C LEU A 109 13.09 -1.89 -1.63
N LEU A 110 13.93 -2.90 -1.82
CA LEU A 110 14.58 -3.18 -3.10
C LEU A 110 13.79 -4.25 -3.87
N LYS A 111 13.49 -3.96 -5.13
CA LYS A 111 12.65 -4.81 -5.96
C LYS A 111 13.47 -5.61 -6.98
N PHE A 112 13.28 -6.94 -6.96
CA PHE A 112 13.72 -7.84 -8.03
C PHE A 112 12.69 -7.81 -9.16
N LEU A 113 13.00 -7.08 -10.23
CA LEU A 113 12.17 -6.96 -11.41
C LEU A 113 12.98 -7.31 -12.66
N GLY A 114 12.54 -8.34 -13.39
CA GLY A 114 13.23 -8.79 -14.59
C GLY A 114 14.66 -9.29 -14.36
N GLN A 115 15.39 -9.55 -15.42
CA GLN A 115 16.79 -10.01 -15.42
C GLN A 115 17.44 -9.77 -16.78
N ALA A 116 18.73 -10.13 -16.90
CA ALA A 116 19.43 -10.11 -18.18
C ALA A 116 19.07 -11.31 -19.06
N ASP A 117 19.22 -11.18 -20.38
CA ASP A 117 18.88 -12.20 -21.39
C ASP A 117 19.59 -13.54 -21.18
N TRP A 118 20.84 -13.53 -20.72
CA TRP A 118 21.63 -14.75 -20.58
C TRP A 118 21.00 -15.77 -19.64
N ILE A 119 20.26 -15.32 -18.61
CA ILE A 119 19.59 -16.18 -17.63
C ILE A 119 18.10 -16.32 -17.89
N SER A 120 17.52 -15.49 -18.75
CA SER A 120 16.11 -15.53 -19.11
C SER A 120 15.74 -16.83 -19.82
N ARG A 121 14.52 -17.32 -19.61
CA ARG A 121 13.95 -18.46 -20.33
C ARG A 121 13.78 -18.18 -21.81
N ASP A 122 13.44 -16.95 -22.15
CA ASP A 122 13.41 -16.46 -23.52
C ASP A 122 14.33 -15.24 -23.67
N PRO A 123 15.57 -15.43 -24.14
CA PRO A 123 16.50 -14.31 -24.34
C PRO A 123 16.09 -13.28 -25.39
N LYS A 124 15.09 -13.61 -26.22
CA LYS A 124 14.48 -12.70 -27.22
C LYS A 124 13.08 -12.27 -26.81
N GLY A 125 12.69 -12.58 -25.58
CA GLY A 125 11.41 -12.25 -25.02
C GLY A 125 11.21 -10.75 -24.79
N PRO A 126 10.02 -10.36 -24.35
CA PRO A 126 9.73 -8.96 -24.14
C PRO A 126 10.61 -8.34 -23.06
N HIS A 127 11.14 -7.18 -23.37
CA HIS A 127 11.88 -6.30 -22.47
C HIS A 127 10.99 -5.19 -21.93
N ALA A 128 11.45 -4.53 -20.88
CA ALA A 128 10.76 -3.37 -20.34
C ALA A 128 10.87 -2.17 -21.30
N ASP A 129 9.79 -1.44 -21.49
CA ASP A 129 9.75 -0.28 -22.39
C ASP A 129 10.74 0.83 -21.98
N TRP A 130 11.12 0.88 -20.71
CA TRP A 130 12.06 1.87 -20.14
C TRP A 130 13.50 1.37 -20.04
N ASP A 131 13.75 0.07 -20.22
CA ASP A 131 15.11 -0.52 -20.26
C ASP A 131 15.14 -1.75 -21.19
N GLU A 132 15.66 -1.56 -22.38
CA GLU A 132 15.80 -2.59 -23.42
C GLU A 132 16.64 -3.81 -23.03
N THR A 133 17.38 -3.74 -21.92
CA THR A 133 18.20 -4.85 -21.42
C THR A 133 17.48 -5.64 -20.33
N LEU A 134 16.36 -5.15 -19.84
CA LEU A 134 15.59 -5.77 -18.76
C LEU A 134 14.56 -6.74 -19.33
N ASN A 135 14.90 -8.01 -19.39
CA ASN A 135 14.03 -9.08 -19.86
C ASN A 135 12.99 -9.45 -18.79
N LEU A 136 11.72 -9.50 -19.18
CA LEU A 136 10.58 -9.72 -18.27
C LEU A 136 10.12 -11.18 -18.20
N THR A 137 10.75 -12.10 -18.93
CA THR A 137 10.44 -13.53 -18.84
C THR A 137 11.17 -14.18 -17.66
N PRO A 138 10.60 -15.22 -17.02
CA PRO A 138 11.23 -15.87 -15.87
C PRO A 138 12.63 -16.42 -16.15
N PRO A 139 13.48 -16.54 -15.13
CA PRO A 139 14.77 -17.21 -15.29
C PRO A 139 14.60 -18.69 -15.62
N LYS A 140 15.50 -19.24 -16.43
CA LYS A 140 15.45 -20.64 -16.92
C LYS A 140 16.15 -21.66 -16.01
N ASP A 141 17.07 -21.20 -15.16
CA ASP A 141 17.93 -22.07 -14.35
C ASP A 141 17.87 -21.64 -12.88
N LYS A 142 17.33 -22.51 -12.03
CA LYS A 142 17.18 -22.27 -10.59
C LYS A 142 18.52 -21.99 -9.91
N ALA A 143 19.54 -22.82 -10.18
CA ALA A 143 20.81 -22.73 -9.45
C ALA A 143 21.57 -21.45 -9.81
N LYS A 144 21.59 -21.10 -11.09
CA LYS A 144 22.21 -19.87 -11.59
C LYS A 144 21.46 -18.64 -11.07
N TRP A 145 20.12 -18.66 -11.11
CA TRP A 145 19.31 -17.57 -10.57
C TRP A 145 19.55 -17.37 -9.07
N GLN A 146 19.54 -18.45 -8.29
CA GLN A 146 19.82 -18.36 -6.86
C GLN A 146 21.21 -17.82 -6.58
N GLU A 147 22.21 -18.12 -7.39
CA GLU A 147 23.55 -17.54 -7.22
C GLU A 147 23.55 -16.03 -7.52
N VAL A 148 22.86 -15.58 -8.58
CA VAL A 148 22.69 -14.14 -8.86
C VAL A 148 22.06 -13.43 -7.66
N VAL A 149 20.95 -13.96 -7.14
CA VAL A 149 20.26 -13.40 -5.98
C VAL A 149 21.19 -13.34 -4.75
N LYS A 150 21.91 -14.43 -4.47
CA LYS A 150 22.86 -14.46 -3.33
C LYS A 150 23.94 -13.39 -3.45
N GLN A 151 24.50 -13.18 -4.63
CA GLN A 151 25.52 -12.13 -4.86
C GLN A 151 24.93 -10.72 -4.62
N ILE A 152 23.70 -10.46 -5.10
CA ILE A 152 22.97 -9.21 -4.86
C ILE A 152 22.77 -8.99 -3.36
N VAL A 153 22.27 -10.00 -2.65
CA VAL A 153 21.96 -9.89 -1.21
C VAL A 153 23.26 -9.75 -0.37
N ARG A 154 24.32 -10.48 -0.70
CA ARG A 154 25.63 -10.29 -0.04
C ARG A 154 26.13 -8.86 -0.19
N ARG A 155 25.93 -8.24 -1.36
CA ARG A 155 26.41 -6.88 -1.65
C ARG A 155 25.54 -5.82 -1.00
N TYR A 156 24.20 -5.91 -1.14
CA TYR A 156 23.30 -4.83 -0.72
C TYR A 156 22.59 -5.09 0.59
N GLY A 157 22.70 -6.28 1.17
CA GLY A 157 21.98 -6.65 2.41
C GLY A 157 22.37 -5.79 3.62
N ALA A 158 23.54 -5.16 3.61
CA ALA A 158 23.93 -4.17 4.64
C ALA A 158 23.05 -2.91 4.60
N TYR A 159 22.47 -2.59 3.45
CA TYR A 159 21.64 -1.40 3.25
C TYR A 159 20.14 -1.71 3.31
N CYS A 160 19.73 -2.94 2.99
CA CYS A 160 18.35 -3.32 2.81
C CYS A 160 18.00 -4.60 3.57
N ARG A 161 16.81 -4.65 4.19
CA ARG A 161 16.24 -5.85 4.81
C ARG A 161 14.94 -6.28 4.14
N ALA A 162 14.27 -5.41 3.41
CA ALA A 162 13.02 -5.69 2.74
C ALA A 162 13.22 -5.85 1.22
N TRP A 163 12.90 -7.03 0.72
CA TRP A 163 13.10 -7.41 -0.66
C TRP A 163 11.75 -7.74 -1.31
N GLN A 164 11.41 -7.00 -2.34
CA GLN A 164 10.20 -7.18 -3.12
C GLN A 164 10.49 -8.08 -4.32
N ILE A 165 9.66 -9.10 -4.56
CA ILE A 165 9.92 -10.13 -5.57
C ILE A 165 8.87 -10.07 -6.67
N GLY A 166 9.27 -9.54 -7.82
CA GLY A 166 8.45 -9.32 -9.01
C GLY A 166 7.79 -7.95 -9.04
N ASN A 167 6.89 -7.75 -10.00
CA ASN A 167 5.99 -6.61 -10.15
C ASN A 167 4.77 -7.06 -10.95
N GLU A 168 3.57 -6.88 -10.41
CA GLU A 168 2.28 -7.15 -11.05
C GLU A 168 2.24 -8.47 -11.84
N PRO A 169 2.60 -9.60 -11.20
CA PRO A 169 2.66 -10.88 -11.90
C PRO A 169 1.29 -11.37 -12.38
N ASP A 170 0.22 -10.78 -11.86
CA ASP A 170 -1.16 -11.02 -12.28
C ASP A 170 -1.66 -10.01 -13.32
N GLY A 171 -0.90 -8.98 -13.63
CA GLY A 171 -1.24 -7.94 -14.61
C GLY A 171 -0.75 -8.20 -16.03
N GLY A 172 0.18 -9.15 -16.23
CA GLY A 172 0.72 -9.53 -17.54
C GLY A 172 1.65 -8.50 -18.19
N GLY A 173 1.94 -7.38 -17.51
CA GLY A 173 2.80 -6.31 -18.01
C GLY A 173 4.28 -6.53 -17.69
N TYR A 174 4.59 -6.76 -16.43
CA TYR A 174 5.95 -6.75 -15.90
C TYR A 174 6.49 -8.12 -15.52
N PHE A 175 5.70 -9.17 -15.68
CA PHE A 175 6.11 -10.57 -15.53
C PHE A 175 5.50 -11.40 -16.65
N ARG A 176 6.33 -11.93 -17.54
CA ARG A 176 5.93 -12.68 -18.74
C ARG A 176 6.04 -14.18 -18.50
N GLY A 177 5.34 -14.66 -17.50
CA GLY A 177 5.22 -16.07 -17.12
C GLY A 177 3.83 -16.41 -16.63
N SER A 178 3.59 -17.70 -16.40
CA SER A 178 2.37 -18.19 -15.75
C SER A 178 2.40 -17.93 -14.25
N ALA A 179 1.27 -18.16 -13.57
CA ALA A 179 1.22 -18.12 -12.11
C ALA A 179 2.17 -19.16 -11.47
N ASP A 180 2.36 -20.34 -12.08
CA ASP A 180 3.32 -21.35 -11.62
C ASP A 180 4.77 -20.86 -11.79
N ASP A 181 5.06 -20.17 -12.87
CA ASP A 181 6.36 -19.54 -13.08
C ASP A 181 6.66 -18.48 -12.02
N TYR A 182 5.65 -17.67 -11.65
CA TYR A 182 5.81 -16.70 -10.56
C TYR A 182 6.06 -17.38 -9.21
N MET A 183 5.32 -18.45 -8.90
CA MET A 183 5.54 -19.19 -7.65
C MET A 183 6.93 -19.81 -7.59
N ALA A 184 7.44 -20.36 -8.71
CA ALA A 184 8.81 -20.86 -8.80
C ALA A 184 9.84 -19.73 -8.63
N TYR A 185 9.63 -18.59 -9.29
CA TYR A 185 10.47 -17.40 -9.17
C TYR A 185 10.52 -16.89 -7.72
N LEU A 186 9.37 -16.78 -7.06
CA LEU A 186 9.26 -16.39 -5.66
C LEU A 186 10.01 -17.38 -4.74
N GLU A 187 9.79 -18.67 -4.92
CA GLU A 187 10.46 -19.71 -4.11
C GLU A 187 11.98 -19.69 -4.28
N TRP A 188 12.46 -19.62 -5.52
CA TRP A 188 13.89 -19.59 -5.79
C TRP A 188 14.56 -18.36 -5.22
N THR A 189 13.91 -17.20 -5.38
CA THR A 189 14.42 -15.91 -4.93
C THR A 189 14.39 -15.81 -3.40
N SER A 190 13.26 -16.13 -2.76
CA SER A 190 13.13 -16.06 -1.31
C SER A 190 14.07 -17.03 -0.58
N THR A 191 14.23 -18.25 -1.10
CA THR A 191 15.19 -19.24 -0.58
C THR A 191 16.63 -18.71 -0.65
N ALA A 192 17.00 -18.11 -1.79
CA ALA A 192 18.34 -17.57 -1.96
C ALA A 192 18.58 -16.36 -1.02
N ILE A 193 17.62 -15.46 -0.90
CA ILE A 193 17.70 -14.31 0.03
C ILE A 193 17.89 -14.81 1.47
N ARG A 194 17.02 -15.70 1.95
CA ARG A 194 17.08 -16.21 3.33
C ARG A 194 18.34 -17.02 3.65
N SER A 195 18.95 -17.65 2.63
CA SER A 195 20.23 -18.34 2.82
C SER A 195 21.41 -17.41 3.11
N VAL A 196 21.30 -16.13 2.76
CA VAL A 196 22.32 -15.09 2.99
C VAL A 196 21.93 -14.16 4.12
N GLN A 197 20.64 -13.81 4.19
CA GLN A 197 20.06 -12.87 5.17
C GLN A 197 18.81 -13.50 5.76
N PRO A 198 18.95 -14.35 6.80
CA PRO A 198 17.82 -15.08 7.41
C PRO A 198 16.70 -14.19 7.94
N GLU A 199 17.03 -12.98 8.37
CA GLU A 199 16.10 -11.98 8.91
C GLU A 199 15.51 -11.05 7.84
N ALA A 200 15.70 -11.34 6.55
CA ALA A 200 15.14 -10.59 5.45
C ALA A 200 13.61 -10.61 5.48
N ILE A 201 12.99 -9.48 5.17
CA ILE A 201 11.56 -9.35 4.97
C ILE A 201 11.27 -9.59 3.48
N ILE A 202 10.57 -10.66 3.18
CA ILE A 202 10.16 -11.01 1.82
C ILE A 202 8.78 -10.41 1.55
N VAL A 203 8.74 -9.47 0.62
CA VAL A 203 7.52 -8.81 0.16
C VAL A 203 7.13 -9.44 -1.18
N ALA A 204 5.96 -10.06 -1.24
CA ALA A 204 5.52 -10.83 -2.40
C ALA A 204 4.11 -10.47 -2.83
N GLY A 205 3.80 -10.76 -4.07
CA GLY A 205 2.50 -10.54 -4.69
C GLY A 205 2.55 -9.34 -5.62
N GLU A 206 2.60 -8.12 -5.08
CA GLU A 206 2.46 -6.89 -5.88
C GLU A 206 1.28 -6.98 -6.81
N LEU A 207 0.17 -7.48 -6.25
CA LEU A 207 -0.97 -7.87 -7.02
C LEU A 207 -1.78 -6.65 -7.42
N PHE A 208 -2.06 -6.57 -8.72
CA PHE A 208 -2.84 -5.49 -9.30
C PHE A 208 -4.29 -5.92 -9.56
N ARG A 209 -4.52 -7.15 -10.03
CA ARG A 209 -5.85 -7.63 -10.43
C ARG A 209 -6.51 -8.59 -9.45
N GLY A 210 -5.74 -9.25 -8.60
CA GLY A 210 -6.25 -10.16 -7.57
C GLY A 210 -7.12 -11.28 -8.12
N LEU A 211 -8.40 -11.30 -7.72
CA LEU A 211 -9.37 -12.33 -8.12
C LEU A 211 -10.28 -11.94 -9.29
N VAL A 212 -10.18 -10.71 -9.79
CA VAL A 212 -11.18 -10.10 -10.71
C VAL A 212 -11.27 -10.79 -12.07
N GLU A 213 -10.21 -11.49 -12.52
CA GLU A 213 -10.26 -12.26 -13.77
C GLU A 213 -9.98 -13.74 -13.56
N PRO A 214 -10.89 -14.63 -13.99
CA PRO A 214 -10.68 -16.08 -13.86
C PRO A 214 -9.64 -16.65 -14.82
N ASN A 215 -9.14 -15.87 -15.77
CA ASN A 215 -8.24 -16.36 -16.83
C ASN A 215 -6.78 -15.97 -16.54
N SER A 216 -5.93 -16.96 -16.38
CA SER A 216 -4.46 -16.94 -16.33
C SER A 216 -3.76 -16.11 -15.24
N HIS A 217 -4.32 -14.99 -14.79
CA HIS A 217 -3.69 -14.08 -13.82
C HIS A 217 -4.29 -14.17 -12.39
N GLY A 218 -5.57 -14.49 -12.24
CA GLY A 218 -6.22 -14.66 -10.92
C GLY A 218 -5.71 -15.84 -10.09
N ASP A 219 -4.94 -16.74 -10.72
CA ASP A 219 -4.34 -17.88 -10.03
C ASP A 219 -3.14 -17.50 -9.16
N VAL A 220 -2.49 -16.35 -9.39
CA VAL A 220 -1.33 -15.93 -8.59
C VAL A 220 -1.72 -15.79 -7.13
N LEU A 221 -2.77 -15.01 -6.81
CA LEU A 221 -3.23 -14.84 -5.44
C LEU A 221 -3.64 -16.17 -4.79
N ARG A 222 -4.41 -17.02 -5.52
CA ARG A 222 -4.83 -18.34 -5.01
C ARG A 222 -3.66 -19.28 -4.72
N LYS A 223 -2.60 -19.23 -5.52
CA LYS A 223 -1.38 -20.02 -5.31
C LYS A 223 -0.54 -19.44 -4.17
N LEU A 224 -0.41 -18.12 -4.13
CA LEU A 224 0.37 -17.41 -3.12
C LEU A 224 -0.16 -17.68 -1.70
N VAL A 225 -1.48 -17.59 -1.48
CA VAL A 225 -2.09 -17.86 -0.17
C VAL A 225 -1.98 -19.32 0.29
N ARG A 226 -1.64 -20.25 -0.62
CA ARG A 226 -1.34 -21.66 -0.28
C ARG A 226 0.10 -21.89 0.13
N ARG A 227 0.99 -20.89 -0.10
CA ARG A 227 2.42 -20.97 0.20
C ARG A 227 2.88 -19.77 1.05
N PRO A 228 2.24 -19.58 2.25
CA PRO A 228 2.58 -18.46 3.13
C PRO A 228 4.01 -18.56 3.70
N ASP A 229 4.66 -19.71 3.57
CA ASP A 229 6.06 -19.95 3.93
C ASP A 229 7.05 -19.15 3.07
N LEU A 230 6.66 -18.75 1.87
CA LEU A 230 7.55 -18.09 0.90
C LEU A 230 7.70 -16.57 1.13
N PHE A 231 6.81 -15.94 1.89
CA PHE A 231 6.83 -14.49 2.08
C PHE A 231 6.48 -14.08 3.51
N ASP A 232 6.80 -12.85 3.88
CA ASP A 232 6.49 -12.25 5.18
C ASP A 232 5.38 -11.20 5.06
N VAL A 233 5.26 -10.56 3.91
CA VAL A 233 4.31 -9.49 3.62
C VAL A 233 3.62 -9.78 2.29
N LEU A 234 2.29 -9.67 2.25
CA LEU A 234 1.54 -9.61 1.00
C LEU A 234 1.56 -8.17 0.48
N SER A 235 1.99 -8.00 -0.76
CA SER A 235 1.99 -6.71 -1.43
C SER A 235 0.84 -6.59 -2.41
N VAL A 236 0.20 -5.40 -2.42
CA VAL A 236 -0.88 -5.05 -3.34
C VAL A 236 -0.59 -3.70 -3.98
N HIS A 237 -1.09 -3.53 -5.21
CA HIS A 237 -1.02 -2.26 -5.94
C HIS A 237 -2.43 -1.69 -6.14
N TYR A 238 -2.55 -0.38 -5.98
CA TYR A 238 -3.78 0.38 -6.25
C TYR A 238 -5.06 -0.19 -5.63
N PRO A 239 -5.08 -0.67 -4.39
CA PRO A 239 -6.27 -1.29 -3.80
C PRO A 239 -7.46 -0.33 -3.67
N LEU A 240 -7.26 0.95 -3.97
CA LEU A 240 -8.26 2.01 -4.00
C LEU A 240 -8.76 2.31 -5.41
N ALA A 241 -8.24 1.66 -6.44
CA ALA A 241 -8.71 1.85 -7.80
C ALA A 241 -10.18 1.35 -7.93
N PRO A 242 -10.98 1.98 -8.80
CA PRO A 242 -12.31 1.47 -9.10
C PRO A 242 -12.25 -0.01 -9.56
N PRO A 243 -13.23 -0.85 -9.20
CA PRO A 243 -13.18 -2.30 -9.44
C PRO A 243 -12.92 -2.73 -10.89
N GLN A 244 -13.28 -1.87 -11.86
CA GLN A 244 -13.02 -2.11 -13.28
C GLN A 244 -11.55 -1.95 -13.68
N HIS A 245 -10.69 -1.45 -12.79
CA HIS A 245 -9.28 -1.18 -13.07
C HIS A 245 -8.31 -2.02 -12.25
N ALA A 246 -8.69 -2.39 -11.03
CA ALA A 246 -7.88 -3.21 -10.13
C ALA A 246 -8.77 -3.99 -9.16
N ALA A 247 -8.23 -5.00 -8.52
CA ALA A 247 -8.90 -5.69 -7.43
C ALA A 247 -9.06 -4.76 -6.23
N GLY A 248 -10.23 -4.83 -5.60
CA GLY A 248 -10.41 -4.17 -4.31
C GLY A 248 -9.65 -4.88 -3.20
N MET A 249 -9.35 -4.15 -2.12
CA MET A 249 -8.68 -4.73 -0.94
C MET A 249 -9.45 -5.90 -0.34
N GLU A 250 -10.78 -5.91 -0.48
CA GLU A 250 -11.66 -6.99 -0.01
C GLU A 250 -11.28 -8.37 -0.56
N ASP A 251 -10.93 -8.45 -1.85
CA ASP A 251 -10.55 -9.71 -2.49
C ASP A 251 -9.30 -10.31 -1.86
N TYR A 252 -8.30 -9.47 -1.57
CA TYR A 252 -7.05 -9.89 -0.92
C TYR A 252 -7.30 -10.34 0.52
N LEU A 253 -8.05 -9.56 1.29
CA LEU A 253 -8.39 -9.88 2.67
C LEU A 253 -9.25 -11.14 2.76
N GLN A 254 -10.18 -11.34 1.85
CA GLN A 254 -11.00 -12.55 1.78
C GLN A 254 -10.14 -13.78 1.51
N ALA A 255 -9.26 -13.73 0.51
CA ALA A 255 -8.36 -14.84 0.20
C ALA A 255 -7.45 -15.20 1.37
N MET A 256 -6.93 -14.19 2.09
CA MET A 256 -6.11 -14.40 3.28
C MET A 256 -6.90 -15.01 4.44
N ARG A 257 -8.14 -14.54 4.69
CA ARG A 257 -9.02 -15.12 5.73
C ARG A 257 -9.34 -16.59 5.46
N GLU A 258 -9.73 -16.89 4.22
CA GLU A 258 -10.03 -18.27 3.80
C GLU A 258 -8.83 -19.19 3.96
N ALA A 259 -7.63 -18.69 3.68
CA ALA A 259 -6.37 -19.41 3.87
C ALA A 259 -5.83 -19.36 5.32
N ARG A 260 -6.51 -18.65 6.25
CA ARG A 260 -6.08 -18.42 7.64
C ARG A 260 -4.70 -17.79 7.76
N ILE A 261 -4.39 -16.84 6.88
CA ILE A 261 -3.13 -16.09 6.88
C ILE A 261 -3.33 -14.77 7.64
N THR A 262 -2.39 -14.48 8.55
CA THR A 262 -2.39 -13.26 9.39
C THR A 262 -1.22 -12.33 9.07
N LYS A 263 -0.59 -12.48 7.91
CA LYS A 263 0.55 -11.66 7.50
C LYS A 263 0.14 -10.23 7.18
N PRO A 264 1.03 -9.25 7.42
CA PRO A 264 0.75 -7.86 7.06
C PRO A 264 0.56 -7.67 5.56
N VAL A 265 -0.22 -6.66 5.20
CA VAL A 265 -0.42 -6.23 3.82
C VAL A 265 0.22 -4.85 3.66
N TRP A 266 1.07 -4.71 2.65
CA TRP A 266 1.62 -3.42 2.24
C TRP A 266 1.02 -3.00 0.90
N ASN A 267 0.58 -1.75 0.81
CA ASN A 267 0.26 -1.13 -0.46
C ASN A 267 1.57 -0.54 -1.02
N THR A 268 2.25 -1.29 -1.88
CA THR A 268 3.59 -0.93 -2.37
C THR A 268 3.56 -0.04 -3.61
N GLU A 269 2.37 0.24 -4.16
CA GLU A 269 2.21 1.20 -5.24
C GLU A 269 0.81 1.81 -5.21
N GLN A 270 0.71 3.05 -4.73
CA GLN A 270 -0.52 3.82 -4.70
C GLN A 270 -0.35 5.13 -5.45
N SER A 271 -1.11 5.32 -6.51
CA SER A 271 -1.12 6.61 -7.22
C SER A 271 -1.53 7.74 -6.30
N ALA A 272 -0.65 8.73 -6.20
CA ALA A 272 -0.90 10.02 -5.56
C ALA A 272 -0.14 11.09 -6.34
N GLY A 273 -0.58 12.33 -6.29
CA GLY A 273 0.14 13.39 -7.01
C GLY A 273 -0.74 14.58 -7.40
N ILE A 274 -1.95 14.65 -6.83
CA ILE A 274 -2.84 15.79 -7.02
C ILE A 274 -3.42 16.24 -5.69
N THR A 275 -3.45 17.55 -5.45
CA THR A 275 -4.16 18.12 -4.30
C THR A 275 -5.57 18.55 -4.70
N CYS A 276 -6.45 18.65 -3.75
CA CYS A 276 -7.86 19.03 -3.96
C CYS A 276 -8.03 20.41 -4.61
N ASP A 277 -7.06 21.31 -4.45
CA ASP A 277 -7.13 22.68 -4.97
C ASP A 277 -7.21 22.74 -6.50
N TYR A 278 -6.53 21.81 -7.19
CA TYR A 278 -6.41 21.81 -8.65
C TYR A 278 -7.53 21.06 -9.38
N LEU A 279 -8.52 20.60 -8.66
CA LEU A 279 -9.61 19.83 -9.23
C LEU A 279 -10.80 20.73 -9.57
N PRO A 280 -11.53 20.47 -10.68
CA PRO A 280 -12.74 21.23 -11.01
C PRO A 280 -13.89 20.88 -10.05
N GLU A 281 -14.89 21.76 -9.99
CA GLU A 281 -16.15 21.45 -9.31
C GLU A 281 -16.80 20.20 -9.89
N GLY A 282 -17.39 19.40 -9.03
CA GLY A 282 -17.95 18.09 -9.40
C GLY A 282 -16.94 16.95 -9.52
N ALA A 283 -15.63 17.23 -9.39
CA ALA A 283 -14.61 16.20 -9.38
C ALA A 283 -14.82 15.23 -8.21
N THR A 284 -14.56 13.96 -8.46
CA THR A 284 -14.61 12.91 -7.42
C THR A 284 -13.23 12.63 -6.84
N THR A 285 -13.17 11.92 -5.73
CA THR A 285 -11.90 11.53 -5.07
C THR A 285 -10.96 10.78 -6.03
N HIS A 286 -11.49 10.00 -6.96
CA HIS A 286 -10.72 9.28 -7.96
C HIS A 286 -10.71 10.06 -9.28
N ILE A 287 -9.56 10.56 -9.68
CA ILE A 287 -9.43 11.35 -10.90
C ILE A 287 -8.48 10.66 -11.87
N ARG A 288 -8.94 10.59 -13.11
CA ARG A 288 -8.11 10.12 -14.22
C ARG A 288 -7.41 11.32 -14.86
N THR A 289 -6.08 11.30 -14.85
CA THR A 289 -5.20 12.24 -15.57
C THR A 289 -4.52 11.52 -16.72
N GLU A 290 -3.77 12.22 -17.54
CA GLU A 290 -2.90 11.60 -18.57
C GLU A 290 -1.89 10.61 -17.96
N GLY A 291 -1.45 10.85 -16.70
CA GLY A 291 -0.58 9.96 -15.93
C GLY A 291 -1.32 8.87 -15.15
N GLY A 292 -2.59 8.56 -15.48
CA GLY A 292 -3.39 7.53 -14.81
C GLY A 292 -4.32 8.06 -13.71
N LEU A 293 -4.77 7.15 -12.85
CA LEU A 293 -5.65 7.47 -11.73
C LEU A 293 -4.85 8.14 -10.61
N ARG A 294 -5.22 9.35 -10.21
CA ARG A 294 -4.53 10.11 -9.14
C ARG A 294 -5.47 10.40 -7.98
N LEU A 295 -4.92 10.33 -6.77
CA LEU A 295 -5.59 10.69 -5.52
C LEU A 295 -4.80 11.77 -4.78
N SER A 296 -5.50 12.47 -3.90
CA SER A 296 -4.88 13.29 -2.87
C SER A 296 -4.07 12.40 -1.90
N PRO A 297 -2.82 12.74 -1.59
CA PRO A 297 -1.96 11.92 -0.71
C PRO A 297 -2.62 11.58 0.62
N LEU A 298 -3.19 12.56 1.31
CA LEU A 298 -3.83 12.33 2.62
C LEU A 298 -5.04 11.39 2.52
N LYS A 299 -5.86 11.52 1.46
CA LYS A 299 -6.96 10.59 1.20
C LYS A 299 -6.43 9.18 0.91
N ALA A 300 -5.45 9.05 0.01
CA ALA A 300 -4.85 7.78 -0.37
C ALA A 300 -4.27 7.04 0.84
N VAL A 301 -3.54 7.75 1.69
CA VAL A 301 -2.95 7.20 2.91
C VAL A 301 -4.03 6.79 3.92
N ALA A 302 -4.97 7.69 4.24
CA ALA A 302 -6.03 7.41 5.20
C ALA A 302 -6.90 6.21 4.77
N HIS A 303 -7.26 6.12 3.48
CA HIS A 303 -7.98 4.97 2.93
C HIS A 303 -7.16 3.67 3.06
N SER A 304 -5.89 3.68 2.65
CA SER A 304 -5.05 2.46 2.69
C SER A 304 -4.90 1.94 4.12
N LEU A 305 -4.69 2.83 5.09
CA LEU A 305 -4.65 2.46 6.51
C LEU A 305 -6.00 1.94 7.01
N ALA A 306 -7.11 2.57 6.59
CA ALA A 306 -8.46 2.13 6.95
C ALA A 306 -8.81 0.75 6.36
N LEU A 307 -8.22 0.38 5.23
CA LEU A 307 -8.32 -0.95 4.63
C LEU A 307 -7.38 -1.98 5.27
N GLY A 308 -6.54 -1.59 6.23
CA GLY A 308 -5.65 -2.49 6.96
C GLY A 308 -4.25 -2.63 6.38
N CYS A 309 -3.84 -1.78 5.45
CA CYS A 309 -2.45 -1.74 5.01
C CYS A 309 -1.54 -1.24 6.14
N GLU A 310 -0.46 -1.96 6.42
CA GLU A 310 0.54 -1.54 7.41
C GLU A 310 1.46 -0.45 6.87
N LYS A 311 1.77 -0.50 5.57
CA LYS A 311 2.59 0.50 4.88
C LYS A 311 1.96 0.89 3.55
N VAL A 312 2.24 2.14 3.15
CA VAL A 312 1.74 2.71 1.91
C VAL A 312 2.89 3.39 1.18
N PHE A 313 3.17 2.95 -0.04
CA PHE A 313 4.16 3.58 -0.91
C PHE A 313 3.45 4.37 -2.00
N LEU A 314 3.71 5.65 -2.06
CA LEU A 314 3.11 6.51 -3.07
C LEU A 314 3.91 6.47 -4.37
N PHE A 315 3.22 6.29 -5.47
CA PHE A 315 3.78 6.32 -6.82
C PHE A 315 3.49 7.71 -7.43
N SER A 316 4.46 8.54 -7.71
CA SER A 316 5.90 8.32 -7.58
C SER A 316 6.61 9.64 -7.19
N TRP A 317 7.90 9.56 -6.83
CA TRP A 317 8.68 10.76 -6.54
C TRP A 317 9.08 11.51 -7.80
N ASN A 318 9.60 10.81 -8.82
CA ASN A 318 10.24 11.45 -9.97
C ASN A 318 10.17 10.66 -11.29
N TYR A 319 9.10 9.91 -11.54
CA TYR A 319 8.91 9.16 -12.80
C TYR A 319 8.49 10.08 -13.96
N ASP A 320 7.68 11.09 -13.68
CA ASP A 320 7.17 12.06 -14.65
C ASP A 320 7.04 13.45 -14.03
N THR A 321 6.69 14.46 -14.83
CA THR A 321 6.55 15.85 -14.39
C THR A 321 5.41 16.09 -13.42
N SER A 322 4.47 15.16 -13.28
CA SER A 322 3.38 15.20 -12.31
C SER A 322 3.73 14.55 -10.98
N SER A 323 4.93 13.98 -10.88
CA SER A 323 5.39 13.27 -9.69
C SER A 323 5.58 14.18 -8.48
N ILE A 324 5.49 13.59 -7.29
CA ILE A 324 5.50 14.25 -5.98
C ILE A 324 6.72 15.18 -5.82
N GLY A 325 7.89 14.76 -6.30
CA GLY A 325 9.15 15.50 -6.17
C GLY A 325 9.15 16.86 -6.87
N TYR A 326 8.29 17.04 -7.86
CA TYR A 326 8.13 18.31 -8.61
C TYR A 326 6.94 19.16 -8.13
N ARG A 327 6.23 18.71 -7.10
CA ARG A 327 5.00 19.30 -6.60
C ARG A 327 5.08 19.66 -5.11
N PRO A 328 5.53 20.87 -4.74
CA PRO A 328 5.66 21.29 -3.34
C PRO A 328 4.35 21.23 -2.53
N ASP A 329 3.21 21.46 -3.19
CA ASP A 329 1.87 21.35 -2.63
C ASP A 329 1.56 19.89 -2.24
N VAL A 330 1.86 18.94 -3.12
CA VAL A 330 1.69 17.50 -2.89
C VAL A 330 2.64 17.00 -1.80
N GLN A 331 3.92 17.46 -1.80
CA GLN A 331 4.88 17.17 -0.72
C GLN A 331 4.38 17.64 0.65
N THR A 332 3.74 18.81 0.69
CA THR A 332 3.15 19.33 1.92
C THR A 332 2.04 18.42 2.43
N GLU A 333 1.15 17.97 1.55
CA GLU A 333 0.08 17.06 1.94
C GLU A 333 0.60 15.68 2.37
N CYS A 334 1.66 15.15 1.72
CA CYS A 334 2.35 13.93 2.18
C CYS A 334 2.89 14.09 3.59
N ARG A 335 3.52 15.24 3.90
CA ARG A 335 4.01 15.55 5.24
C ARG A 335 2.88 15.62 6.26
N VAL A 336 1.74 16.24 5.93
CA VAL A 336 0.56 16.27 6.80
C VAL A 336 0.07 14.84 7.09
N ALA A 337 0.02 13.96 6.10
CA ALA A 337 -0.33 12.56 6.29
C ALA A 337 0.67 11.86 7.23
N ALA A 338 1.98 12.02 6.99
CA ALA A 338 3.02 11.40 7.79
C ALA A 338 2.98 11.88 9.25
N GLU A 339 2.96 13.20 9.51
CA GLU A 339 2.99 13.77 10.86
C GLU A 339 1.77 13.37 11.72
N ASN A 340 0.63 13.13 11.09
CA ASN A 340 -0.61 12.87 11.82
C ASN A 340 -0.98 11.39 11.90
N LEU A 341 -0.67 10.60 10.87
CA LEU A 341 -1.09 9.21 10.79
C LEU A 341 0.01 8.22 11.16
N ASP A 342 1.27 8.65 11.33
CA ASP A 342 2.35 7.73 11.74
C ASP A 342 2.09 7.20 13.15
N GLY A 343 2.16 5.86 13.28
CA GLY A 343 1.83 5.15 14.50
C GLY A 343 0.35 5.17 14.88
N ALA A 344 -0.53 5.60 13.99
CA ALA A 344 -1.97 5.53 14.19
C ALA A 344 -2.55 4.21 13.65
N SER A 345 -3.40 3.57 14.42
CA SER A 345 -4.16 2.39 14.01
C SER A 345 -5.59 2.80 13.64
N PHE A 346 -6.14 2.19 12.60
CA PHE A 346 -7.54 2.39 12.23
C PHE A 346 -8.47 1.86 13.33
N ALA A 347 -9.37 2.70 13.82
CA ALA A 347 -10.33 2.31 14.83
C ALA A 347 -11.68 1.93 14.20
N ARG A 348 -12.23 2.80 13.36
CA ARG A 348 -13.49 2.54 12.64
C ARG A 348 -13.78 3.60 11.57
N LYS A 349 -14.58 3.23 10.58
CA LYS A 349 -15.29 4.17 9.71
C LYS A 349 -16.53 4.70 10.44
N LEU A 350 -16.84 5.97 10.25
CA LEU A 350 -18.01 6.58 10.83
C LEU A 350 -19.15 6.62 9.79
N GLU A 351 -20.27 5.98 10.09
CA GLU A 351 -21.45 6.00 9.24
C GLU A 351 -22.29 7.25 9.59
N LEU A 352 -22.18 8.28 8.75
CA LEU A 352 -22.78 9.60 8.97
C LEU A 352 -24.03 9.86 8.12
N GLY A 353 -24.59 8.81 7.50
CA GLY A 353 -25.82 8.87 6.71
C GLY A 353 -25.66 9.56 5.34
N ASP A 354 -24.44 9.80 4.88
CA ASP A 354 -24.16 10.37 3.56
C ASP A 354 -23.06 9.58 2.86
N LYS A 355 -23.38 8.95 1.74
CA LYS A 355 -22.44 8.17 0.93
C LYS A 355 -21.29 9.00 0.33
N ASN A 356 -21.49 10.32 0.24
CA ASN A 356 -20.48 11.24 -0.27
C ASN A 356 -19.61 11.84 0.84
N LEU A 357 -19.70 11.32 2.06
CA LEU A 357 -18.91 11.79 3.20
C LEU A 357 -18.10 10.63 3.75
N THR A 358 -16.77 10.75 3.68
CA THR A 358 -15.86 9.79 4.28
C THR A 358 -15.27 10.36 5.57
N ALA A 359 -15.35 9.55 6.63
CA ALA A 359 -14.81 9.88 7.94
C ALA A 359 -14.23 8.64 8.59
N TYR A 360 -12.92 8.67 8.89
CA TYR A 360 -12.20 7.61 9.56
C TYR A 360 -11.68 8.06 10.91
N LEU A 361 -11.96 7.25 11.94
CA LEU A 361 -11.39 7.42 13.26
C LEU A 361 -10.16 6.53 13.40
N PHE A 362 -9.06 7.12 13.84
CA PHE A 362 -7.82 6.42 14.16
C PHE A 362 -7.48 6.61 15.63
N ARG A 363 -6.67 5.71 16.17
CA ARG A 363 -6.10 5.78 17.51
C ARG A 363 -4.59 5.78 17.41
N ARG A 364 -3.95 6.76 18.01
CA ARG A 364 -2.49 6.84 18.10
C ARG A 364 -1.97 6.00 19.26
N HIS A 365 -0.68 5.69 19.23
CA HIS A 365 -0.02 4.91 20.29
C HIS A 365 -0.04 5.58 21.67
N ASP A 366 -0.14 6.93 21.71
CA ASP A 366 -0.28 7.72 22.94
C ASP A 366 -1.72 7.76 23.48
N GLY A 367 -2.65 7.05 22.83
CA GLY A 367 -4.07 6.99 23.19
C GLY A 367 -4.91 8.12 22.59
N GLU A 368 -4.32 9.12 21.94
CA GLU A 368 -5.06 10.16 21.26
C GLU A 368 -5.90 9.58 20.12
N HIS A 369 -7.16 10.01 20.00
CA HIS A 369 -7.97 9.75 18.83
C HIS A 369 -7.86 10.91 17.85
N LEU A 370 -7.84 10.58 16.57
CA LEU A 370 -7.88 11.55 15.48
C LEU A 370 -8.90 11.13 14.43
N LEU A 371 -9.51 12.13 13.78
CA LEU A 371 -10.47 11.94 12.71
C LEU A 371 -9.87 12.47 11.40
N THR A 372 -9.93 11.68 10.32
CA THR A 372 -9.77 12.20 8.97
C THR A 372 -11.14 12.29 8.32
N VAL A 373 -11.41 13.39 7.62
CA VAL A 373 -12.74 13.62 7.05
C VAL A 373 -12.68 14.47 5.79
N TRP A 374 -13.52 14.12 4.80
CA TRP A 374 -13.70 14.86 3.54
C TRP A 374 -15.01 14.46 2.84
N THR A 375 -15.45 15.26 1.87
CA THR A 375 -16.50 14.84 0.94
C THR A 375 -15.90 14.19 -0.32
N GLU A 376 -16.61 13.24 -0.91
CA GLU A 376 -16.14 12.48 -2.08
C GLU A 376 -16.30 13.25 -3.41
N VAL A 377 -17.06 14.32 -3.39
CA VAL A 377 -17.33 15.16 -4.58
C VAL A 377 -17.01 16.62 -4.25
N LYS A 378 -16.20 17.26 -5.09
CA LYS A 378 -15.86 18.67 -4.96
C LYS A 378 -17.10 19.55 -5.16
N GLY A 379 -17.24 20.57 -4.31
CA GLY A 379 -18.42 21.42 -4.22
C GLY A 379 -19.42 20.99 -3.15
N LEU A 380 -19.37 19.72 -2.69
CA LEU A 380 -20.17 19.31 -1.55
C LEU A 380 -19.52 19.74 -0.22
N THR A 381 -20.37 20.04 0.74
CA THR A 381 -19.97 20.29 2.13
C THR A 381 -20.86 19.52 3.08
N ALA A 382 -20.34 19.17 4.26
CA ALA A 382 -21.11 18.58 5.35
C ALA A 382 -20.75 19.25 6.68
N LYS A 383 -21.76 19.62 7.45
CA LYS A 383 -21.58 20.15 8.80
C LYS A 383 -21.59 19.00 9.81
N LEU A 384 -20.56 18.94 10.64
CA LEU A 384 -20.37 17.91 11.65
C LEU A 384 -20.31 18.49 13.04
N ARG A 385 -20.89 17.77 14.01
CA ARG A 385 -20.72 18.02 15.46
C ARG A 385 -19.95 16.86 16.06
N LEU A 386 -18.89 17.22 16.79
CA LEU A 386 -18.05 16.28 17.52
C LEU A 386 -18.24 16.55 19.02
N THR A 387 -18.46 15.51 19.82
CA THR A 387 -18.43 15.66 21.27
C THR A 387 -16.99 15.92 21.72
N SER A 388 -16.74 17.01 22.40
CA SER A 388 -15.44 17.31 23.00
C SER A 388 -15.61 18.29 24.17
N ARG A 389 -14.86 18.04 25.24
CA ARG A 389 -14.78 18.97 26.39
C ARG A 389 -13.55 19.88 26.32
N GLN A 390 -12.61 19.55 25.43
CA GLN A 390 -11.37 20.27 25.22
C GLN A 390 -11.34 20.87 23.81
N PRO A 391 -10.58 21.92 23.56
CA PRO A 391 -10.33 22.40 22.21
C PRO A 391 -9.75 21.31 21.33
N VAL A 392 -10.16 21.27 20.06
CA VAL A 392 -9.62 20.36 19.05
C VAL A 392 -8.84 21.15 18.01
N THR A 393 -7.80 20.54 17.46
CA THR A 393 -7.02 21.13 16.37
C THR A 393 -7.46 20.53 15.05
N VAL A 394 -7.88 21.36 14.10
CA VAL A 394 -8.17 20.98 12.72
C VAL A 394 -6.97 21.34 11.86
N ILE A 395 -6.47 20.39 11.12
CA ILE A 395 -5.32 20.53 10.21
C ILE A 395 -5.83 20.25 8.79
N ASN A 396 -5.69 21.22 7.90
CA ASN A 396 -6.06 21.03 6.50
C ASN A 396 -4.93 20.37 5.70
N HIS A 397 -5.16 20.04 4.43
CA HIS A 397 -4.21 19.40 3.52
C HIS A 397 -2.93 20.23 3.27
N LYS A 398 -2.95 21.55 3.56
CA LYS A 398 -1.79 22.46 3.49
C LYS A 398 -0.98 22.51 4.78
N GLY A 399 -1.43 21.81 5.84
CA GLY A 399 -0.81 21.83 7.17
C GLY A 399 -1.18 23.05 8.02
N GLU A 400 -2.11 23.88 7.56
CA GLU A 400 -2.61 25.01 8.32
C GLU A 400 -3.48 24.50 9.46
N LYS A 401 -3.29 25.07 10.66
CA LYS A 401 -3.95 24.65 11.89
C LYS A 401 -4.96 25.70 12.35
N SER A 402 -6.13 25.24 12.73
CA SER A 402 -7.12 26.04 13.44
C SER A 402 -7.57 25.33 14.72
N ILE A 403 -7.81 26.10 15.78
CA ILE A 403 -8.28 25.56 17.05
C ILE A 403 -9.77 25.89 17.17
N LEU A 404 -10.56 24.82 17.36
CA LEU A 404 -12.00 24.93 17.58
C LEU A 404 -12.30 24.69 19.05
N HIS A 405 -12.94 25.66 19.70
CA HIS A 405 -13.34 25.59 21.11
C HIS A 405 -14.74 24.98 21.25
N PRO A 406 -14.93 24.07 22.22
CA PRO A 406 -16.25 23.48 22.43
C PRO A 406 -17.25 24.47 22.95
N GLN A 407 -18.47 24.40 22.44
CA GLN A 407 -19.64 25.08 22.97
C GLN A 407 -20.63 24.02 23.47
N ASN A 408 -21.00 24.09 24.76
CA ASN A 408 -21.87 23.08 25.37
C ASN A 408 -21.40 21.62 25.18
N GLY A 409 -20.08 21.39 25.25
CA GLY A 409 -19.49 20.07 25.10
C GLY A 409 -19.44 19.56 23.66
N GLN A 410 -19.60 20.43 22.67
CA GLN A 410 -19.58 20.09 21.25
C GLN A 410 -18.72 21.07 20.45
N VAL A 411 -18.06 20.54 19.40
CA VAL A 411 -17.32 21.32 18.40
C VAL A 411 -18.01 21.16 17.06
N SER A 412 -18.20 22.25 16.33
CA SER A 412 -18.74 22.24 14.97
C SER A 412 -17.61 22.33 13.94
N LEU A 413 -17.65 21.45 12.93
CA LEU A 413 -16.67 21.34 11.84
C LEU A 413 -17.42 21.30 10.50
N VAL A 414 -16.87 21.96 9.50
CA VAL A 414 -17.30 21.79 8.10
C VAL A 414 -16.29 20.89 7.38
N ALA A 415 -16.76 19.74 6.90
CA ALA A 415 -16.04 18.90 5.96
C ALA A 415 -16.36 19.39 4.54
N ASP A 416 -15.35 19.41 3.69
CA ASP A 416 -15.43 19.69 2.27
C ASP A 416 -14.58 18.67 1.50
N PHE A 417 -14.40 18.86 0.22
CA PHE A 417 -13.64 17.93 -0.62
C PHE A 417 -12.16 17.82 -0.22
N CYS A 418 -11.58 18.88 0.35
CA CYS A 418 -10.20 18.86 0.82
C CYS A 418 -10.10 18.14 2.17
N PRO A 419 -9.25 17.10 2.29
CA PRO A 419 -9.20 16.30 3.50
C PRO A 419 -8.68 17.11 4.69
N LYS A 420 -9.27 16.85 5.84
CA LYS A 420 -8.88 17.43 7.12
C LYS A 420 -8.54 16.35 8.13
N VAL A 421 -7.58 16.64 8.99
CA VAL A 421 -7.28 15.87 10.19
C VAL A 421 -7.74 16.65 11.41
N VAL A 422 -8.50 16.02 12.29
CA VAL A 422 -8.95 16.62 13.57
C VAL A 422 -8.25 15.88 14.70
N ARG A 423 -7.49 16.60 15.52
CA ARG A 423 -6.70 16.08 16.64
C ARG A 423 -7.25 16.56 17.98
N GLY A 424 -6.82 15.90 19.06
CA GLY A 424 -7.27 16.24 20.43
C GLY A 424 -8.60 15.58 20.78
N LEU A 425 -9.02 14.56 20.03
CA LEU A 425 -10.23 13.80 20.32
C LEU A 425 -9.97 12.76 21.40
N GLN A 426 -10.99 12.56 22.26
CA GLN A 426 -10.95 11.61 23.36
C GLN A 426 -11.64 10.29 22.94
N GLU A 427 -11.37 9.23 23.69
CA GLU A 427 -12.09 7.98 23.57
C GLU A 427 -13.60 8.21 23.74
N GLY A 428 -14.41 7.52 22.91
CA GLY A 428 -15.86 7.65 22.92
C GLY A 428 -16.39 8.90 22.20
N VAL A 429 -15.55 9.65 21.47
CA VAL A 429 -15.99 10.76 20.64
C VAL A 429 -17.16 10.34 19.75
N GLN A 430 -18.25 11.09 19.82
CA GLN A 430 -19.37 10.95 18.91
C GLN A 430 -19.27 12.03 17.84
N VAL A 431 -19.49 11.61 16.60
CA VAL A 431 -19.53 12.50 15.45
C VAL A 431 -20.90 12.34 14.79
N LYS A 432 -21.59 13.44 14.58
CA LYS A 432 -22.90 13.47 13.93
C LYS A 432 -22.91 14.51 12.84
N ARG A 433 -23.53 14.20 11.72
CA ARG A 433 -23.89 15.19 10.69
C ARG A 433 -25.10 15.98 11.17
N PHE A 434 -25.15 17.27 10.88
CA PHE A 434 -26.33 18.12 11.04
C PHE A 434 -26.47 19.03 9.81
N GLU A 435 -27.66 19.51 9.59
CA GLU A 435 -27.99 20.38 8.45
C GLU A 435 -27.35 21.78 8.57
#